data_cc75332585a0739565a15f04f1d2f4a4
#
_entry.id   cc75332585a0739565a15f04f1d2f4a4
#
_cell.length_a   1.000
_cell.length_b   1.000
_cell.length_c   1.000
_cell.angle_alpha   90.00
_cell.angle_beta   90.00
_cell.angle_gamma   90.00
#
_symmetry.space_group_name_H-M   'P 1'
#
loop_
_entity.id
_entity.type
_entity.pdbx_description
1 polymer ?
#
loop_
_entity_poly.entity_id
_entity_poly.type
_entity_poly.pdbx_seq_one_letter_code
_entity_poly.pdbx_strand_id
1 'polypeptide(L)'
;PMFNRMDDLLYGNPKKLREISESEDEIHVDRKMNVWGSGGAHSTYFKVVTDFIISIFNQPIHLQPKGILDMGCGNGAFIQHIFETIERHTLRGKMLENHPLFLVGADYNQAALNVTRANLINNDIWAKVIWGDIGNPAQLAKDLHENYGINLADLVNIRTFLDHNRIWKDPENMI
;
A
#
# COMPACT_ATOMS: atom_id res chain seq x y z
N PRO A 1 16.27 10.34 -13.85
CA PRO A 1 15.45 9.87 -14.95
C PRO A 1 14.74 11.01 -15.67
N MET A 2 13.71 11.65 -15.07
CA MET A 2 12.96 12.70 -15.75
C MET A 2 13.81 13.91 -16.14
N PHE A 3 14.71 14.37 -15.27
CA PHE A 3 15.61 15.50 -15.56
C PHE A 3 16.58 15.22 -16.71
N ASN A 4 16.98 13.97 -16.92
CA ASN A 4 17.83 13.61 -18.06
C ASN A 4 17.10 13.62 -19.41
N ARG A 5 15.78 13.85 -19.40
CA ARG A 5 14.91 13.90 -20.57
C ARG A 5 14.19 15.24 -20.70
N MET A 6 14.79 16.30 -20.12
CA MET A 6 14.24 17.66 -20.21
C MET A 6 14.10 18.14 -21.65
N ASP A 7 15.01 17.76 -22.53
CA ASP A 7 14.94 18.11 -23.95
C ASP A 7 13.69 17.49 -24.62
N ASP A 8 13.35 16.25 -24.28
CA ASP A 8 12.11 15.61 -24.76
C ASP A 8 10.86 16.33 -24.23
N LEU A 9 10.91 16.83 -22.99
CA LEU A 9 9.81 17.57 -22.37
C LEU A 9 9.61 18.96 -22.95
N LEU A 10 10.72 19.67 -23.23
CA LEU A 10 10.68 21.08 -23.66
C LEU A 10 10.57 21.23 -25.17
N TYR A 11 11.23 20.37 -25.93
CA TYR A 11 11.39 20.51 -27.37
C TYR A 11 10.93 19.29 -28.18
N GLY A 12 10.67 18.18 -27.50
CA GLY A 12 10.26 16.93 -28.14
C GLY A 12 8.79 16.62 -28.00
N ASN A 13 8.43 15.35 -28.01
CA ASN A 13 7.08 14.89 -27.78
C ASN A 13 6.91 14.37 -26.33
N PRO A 14 6.31 15.14 -25.42
CA PRO A 14 6.17 14.74 -24.03
C PRO A 14 5.30 13.47 -23.81
N LYS A 15 4.50 13.09 -24.81
CA LYS A 15 3.71 11.83 -24.74
C LYS A 15 4.60 10.60 -24.67
N LYS A 16 5.78 10.62 -25.32
CA LYS A 16 6.76 9.53 -25.25
C LYS A 16 7.27 9.25 -23.84
N LEU A 17 7.23 10.24 -22.95
CA LEU A 17 7.64 10.06 -21.57
C LEU A 17 6.62 9.29 -20.73
N ARG A 18 5.39 9.20 -21.22
CA ARG A 18 4.29 8.45 -20.57
C ARG A 18 4.04 7.08 -21.21
N GLU A 19 4.88 6.70 -22.17
CA GLU A 19 4.82 5.36 -22.73
C GLU A 19 5.16 4.34 -21.64
N ILE A 20 4.43 3.25 -21.64
CA ILE A 20 4.64 2.11 -20.76
C ILE A 20 5.59 1.16 -21.50
N SER A 21 6.56 0.59 -20.80
CA SER A 21 7.47 -0.40 -21.38
C SER A 21 6.72 -1.70 -21.72
N GLU A 22 7.36 -2.60 -22.46
CA GLU A 22 6.82 -3.94 -22.74
C GLU A 22 6.56 -4.75 -21.46
N SER A 23 7.21 -4.39 -20.35
CA SER A 23 7.00 -4.96 -19.01
C SER A 23 5.90 -4.25 -18.20
N GLU A 24 5.12 -3.37 -18.83
CA GLU A 24 4.09 -2.53 -18.19
C GLU A 24 4.65 -1.53 -17.16
N ASP A 25 5.95 -1.34 -17.09
CA ASP A 25 6.57 -0.34 -16.22
C ASP A 25 6.62 1.04 -16.89
N GLU A 26 6.39 2.08 -16.09
CA GLU A 26 6.57 3.46 -16.54
C GLU A 26 8.05 3.76 -16.78
N ILE A 27 8.38 4.29 -17.96
CA ILE A 27 9.78 4.58 -18.34
C ILE A 27 10.27 5.94 -17.90
N HIS A 28 9.37 6.84 -17.47
CA HIS A 28 9.72 8.22 -17.10
C HIS A 28 10.22 8.36 -15.66
N VAL A 29 9.98 7.37 -14.82
CA VAL A 29 10.45 7.34 -13.42
C VAL A 29 11.23 6.06 -13.13
N ASP A 30 12.25 6.17 -12.29
CA ASP A 30 12.82 5.01 -11.62
C ASP A 30 11.89 4.64 -10.45
N ARG A 31 11.02 3.68 -10.68
CA ARG A 31 9.98 3.30 -9.73
C ARG A 31 10.56 2.78 -8.41
N LYS A 32 11.68 2.06 -8.47
CA LYS A 32 12.36 1.56 -7.28
C LYS A 32 12.87 2.70 -6.40
N MET A 33 13.54 3.69 -7.01
CA MET A 33 13.99 4.88 -6.29
C MET A 33 12.81 5.71 -5.78
N ASN A 34 11.74 5.85 -6.56
CA ASN A 34 10.56 6.60 -6.18
C ASN A 34 9.87 5.96 -4.97
N VAL A 35 9.68 4.65 -4.98
CA VAL A 35 9.07 3.88 -3.87
C VAL A 35 9.92 4.01 -2.60
N TRP A 36 11.24 3.91 -2.72
CA TRP A 36 12.15 4.06 -1.59
C TRP A 36 12.13 5.50 -1.02
N GLY A 37 12.23 6.50 -1.87
CA GLY A 37 12.21 7.91 -1.48
C GLY A 37 10.87 8.34 -0.86
N SER A 38 9.78 7.89 -1.45
CA SER A 38 8.41 8.13 -0.94
C SER A 38 8.22 7.57 0.47
N GLY A 39 8.59 6.29 0.68
CA GLY A 39 8.47 5.65 1.98
C GLY A 39 9.22 6.38 3.09
N GLY A 40 10.44 6.84 2.81
CA GLY A 40 11.24 7.63 3.75
C GLY A 40 10.62 9.00 4.07
N ALA A 41 10.10 9.69 3.06
CA ALA A 41 9.45 10.99 3.23
C ALA A 41 8.13 10.92 4.02
N HIS A 42 7.41 9.81 3.91
CA HIS A 42 6.08 9.65 4.52
C HIS A 42 6.13 9.27 6.01
N SER A 43 7.27 8.89 6.56
CA SER A 43 7.39 8.43 7.95
C SER A 43 6.83 9.42 8.98
N THR A 44 6.94 10.73 8.73
CA THR A 44 6.39 11.77 9.61
C THR A 44 4.86 11.75 9.65
N TYR A 45 4.21 11.41 8.54
CA TYR A 45 2.76 11.36 8.44
C TYR A 45 2.17 10.09 9.08
N PHE A 46 2.95 9.03 9.20
CA PHE A 46 2.50 7.79 9.82
C PHE A 46 2.04 8.01 11.26
N LYS A 47 2.65 8.95 11.98
CA LYS A 47 2.29 9.30 13.37
C LYS A 47 0.83 9.76 13.50
N VAL A 48 0.29 10.42 12.49
CA VAL A 48 -1.11 10.89 12.51
C VAL A 48 -2.09 9.72 12.58
N VAL A 49 -1.72 8.57 12.02
CA VAL A 49 -2.58 7.37 11.99
C VAL A 49 -2.42 6.54 13.27
N THR A 50 -1.33 6.73 14.01
CA THR A 50 -0.99 5.93 15.20
C THR A 50 -2.12 5.92 16.23
N ASP A 51 -2.70 7.06 16.56
CA ASP A 51 -3.75 7.16 17.60
C ASP A 51 -5.02 6.42 17.18
N PHE A 52 -5.37 6.46 15.89
CA PHE A 52 -6.51 5.69 15.36
C PHE A 52 -6.26 4.19 15.47
N ILE A 53 -5.07 3.72 15.09
CA ILE A 53 -4.69 2.30 15.18
C ILE A 53 -4.71 1.84 16.64
N ILE A 54 -4.14 2.60 17.55
CA ILE A 54 -4.17 2.30 18.98
C ILE A 54 -5.61 2.21 19.49
N SER A 55 -6.47 3.15 19.12
CA SER A 55 -7.87 3.16 19.51
C SER A 55 -8.62 1.92 19.03
N ILE A 56 -8.41 1.51 17.78
CA ILE A 56 -9.07 0.34 17.17
C ILE A 56 -8.61 -0.96 17.87
N PHE A 57 -7.30 -1.15 18.03
CA PHE A 57 -6.74 -2.40 18.52
C PHE A 57 -6.63 -2.49 20.06
N ASN A 58 -7.13 -1.48 20.78
CA ASN A 58 -7.40 -1.52 22.22
C ASN A 58 -8.85 -1.82 22.59
N GLN A 59 -9.75 -1.96 21.62
CA GLN A 59 -11.11 -2.41 21.88
C GLN A 59 -11.13 -3.88 22.35
N PRO A 60 -12.24 -4.37 22.90
CA PRO A 60 -12.42 -5.79 23.15
C PRO A 60 -12.14 -6.62 21.89
N ILE A 61 -11.44 -7.74 22.02
CA ILE A 61 -10.94 -8.53 20.87
C ILE A 61 -12.02 -8.89 19.84
N HIS A 62 -13.23 -9.20 20.30
CA HIS A 62 -14.35 -9.57 19.40
C HIS A 62 -14.89 -8.39 18.58
N LEU A 63 -14.53 -7.15 18.91
CA LEU A 63 -14.89 -5.93 18.16
C LEU A 63 -13.74 -5.46 17.25
N GLN A 64 -12.55 -6.04 17.41
CA GLN A 64 -11.41 -5.64 16.61
C GLN A 64 -11.45 -6.26 15.21
N PRO A 65 -10.92 -5.56 14.21
CA PRO A 65 -10.68 -6.15 12.89
C PRO A 65 -9.67 -7.29 12.99
N LYS A 66 -9.74 -8.23 12.06
CA LYS A 66 -8.81 -9.36 12.00
C LYS A 66 -7.41 -8.97 11.53
N GLY A 67 -7.29 -7.83 10.87
CA GLY A 67 -6.02 -7.36 10.33
C GLY A 67 -6.13 -6.05 9.59
N ILE A 68 -5.15 -5.81 8.73
CA ILE A 68 -4.97 -4.56 8.00
C ILE A 68 -4.63 -4.89 6.54
N LEU A 69 -5.22 -4.12 5.63
CA LEU A 69 -4.81 -4.05 4.23
C LEU A 69 -4.33 -2.64 3.93
N ASP A 70 -3.09 -2.51 3.47
CA ASP A 70 -2.52 -1.28 2.90
C ASP A 70 -2.56 -1.35 1.37
N MET A 71 -3.41 -0.53 0.77
CA MET A 71 -3.55 -0.42 -0.69
C MET A 71 -2.60 0.63 -1.23
N GLY A 72 -1.67 0.23 -2.08
CA GLY A 72 -0.54 1.04 -2.52
C GLY A 72 0.58 1.03 -1.50
N CYS A 73 0.93 -0.16 -1.03
CA CYS A 73 1.86 -0.37 0.08
C CYS A 73 3.30 0.11 -0.17
N GLY A 74 3.64 0.44 -1.42
CA GLY A 74 4.90 1.04 -1.80
C GLY A 74 6.11 0.19 -1.39
N ASN A 75 6.87 0.62 -0.40
CA ASN A 75 8.01 -0.11 0.17
C ASN A 75 7.67 -0.90 1.45
N GLY A 76 6.42 -0.87 1.89
CA GLY A 76 5.97 -1.56 3.10
C GLY A 76 6.27 -0.85 4.42
N ALA A 77 6.88 0.34 4.38
CA ALA A 77 7.25 1.08 5.61
C ALA A 77 6.02 1.41 6.47
N PHE A 78 4.87 1.66 5.86
CA PHE A 78 3.65 1.95 6.59
C PHE A 78 3.10 0.69 7.29
N ILE A 79 3.11 -0.46 6.64
CA ILE A 79 2.72 -1.75 7.25
C ILE A 79 3.61 -2.05 8.44
N GLN A 80 4.92 -1.86 8.29
CA GLN A 80 5.87 -2.03 9.39
C GLN A 80 5.53 -1.12 10.56
N HIS A 81 5.34 0.17 10.31
CA HIS A 81 4.99 1.15 11.35
C HIS A 81 3.72 0.77 12.10
N ILE A 82 2.67 0.34 11.38
CA ILE A 82 1.41 -0.06 11.99
C ILE A 82 1.58 -1.34 12.81
N PHE A 83 2.29 -2.34 12.28
CA PHE A 83 2.55 -3.57 13.01
C PHE A 83 3.29 -3.30 14.32
N GLU A 84 4.39 -2.54 14.29
CA GLU A 84 5.14 -2.16 15.48
C GLU A 84 4.30 -1.36 16.49
N THR A 85 3.40 -0.50 15.99
CA THR A 85 2.46 0.24 16.83
C THR A 85 1.49 -0.70 17.54
N ILE A 86 0.90 -1.66 16.82
CA ILE A 86 -0.02 -2.63 17.39
C ILE A 86 0.69 -3.52 18.40
N GLU A 87 1.82 -4.08 18.03
CA GLU A 87 2.61 -4.99 18.86
C GLU A 87 2.97 -4.35 20.20
N ARG A 88 3.48 -3.11 20.16
CA ARG A 88 4.05 -2.47 21.36
C ARG A 88 3.03 -1.70 22.21
N HIS A 89 1.94 -1.21 21.61
CA HIS A 89 1.08 -0.21 22.26
C HIS A 89 -0.38 -0.61 22.39
N THR A 90 -0.76 -1.84 22.01
CA THR A 90 -2.17 -2.23 22.02
C THR A 90 -2.44 -3.52 22.78
N LEU A 91 -3.73 -3.73 23.10
CA LEU A 91 -4.23 -4.98 23.66
C LEU A 91 -3.98 -6.15 22.68
N ARG A 92 -4.17 -5.90 21.36
CA ARG A 92 -3.94 -6.92 20.34
C ARG A 92 -2.49 -7.40 20.33
N GLY A 93 -1.54 -6.49 20.49
CA GLY A 93 -0.10 -6.82 20.54
C GLY A 93 0.25 -7.81 21.65
N LYS A 94 -0.42 -7.72 22.79
CA LYS A 94 -0.26 -8.64 23.92
C LYS A 94 -0.86 -10.02 23.70
N MET A 95 -1.64 -10.18 22.65
CA MET A 95 -2.45 -11.37 22.37
C MET A 95 -2.20 -11.96 20.97
N LEU A 96 -1.12 -11.58 20.30
CA LEU A 96 -0.82 -12.00 18.92
C LEU A 96 -0.71 -13.52 18.77
N GLU A 97 -0.25 -14.24 19.78
CA GLU A 97 -0.19 -15.71 19.77
C GLU A 97 -1.59 -16.34 19.65
N ASN A 98 -2.57 -15.83 20.37
CA ASN A 98 -3.93 -16.37 20.39
C ASN A 98 -4.85 -15.68 19.36
N HIS A 99 -4.53 -14.46 19.00
CA HIS A 99 -5.28 -13.63 18.07
C HIS A 99 -4.33 -13.01 17.04
N PRO A 100 -3.85 -13.80 16.08
CA PRO A 100 -2.90 -13.32 15.08
C PRO A 100 -3.49 -12.17 14.26
N LEU A 101 -2.60 -11.28 13.82
CA LEU A 101 -2.94 -10.14 12.99
C LEU A 101 -2.66 -10.47 11.52
N PHE A 102 -3.66 -10.36 10.66
CA PHE A 102 -3.46 -10.48 9.22
C PHE A 102 -2.96 -9.15 8.66
N LEU A 103 -1.80 -9.18 8.04
CA LEU A 103 -1.23 -8.04 7.34
C LEU A 103 -1.23 -8.32 5.84
N VAL A 104 -1.78 -7.39 5.08
CA VAL A 104 -1.82 -7.48 3.62
C VAL A 104 -1.28 -6.19 3.03
N GLY A 105 -0.32 -6.29 2.14
CA GLY A 105 0.15 -5.20 1.30
C GLY A 105 -0.26 -5.47 -0.14
N ALA A 106 -0.96 -4.54 -0.77
CA ALA A 106 -1.32 -4.60 -2.16
C ALA A 106 -0.73 -3.42 -2.92
N ASP A 107 -0.16 -3.68 -4.08
CA ASP A 107 0.34 -2.64 -4.97
C ASP A 107 0.17 -3.06 -6.43
N TYR A 108 0.00 -2.10 -7.31
CA TYR A 108 -0.06 -2.33 -8.75
C TYR A 108 1.33 -2.61 -9.34
N ASN A 109 2.37 -2.05 -8.73
CA ASN A 109 3.72 -2.08 -9.25
C ASN A 109 4.52 -3.26 -8.69
N GLN A 110 5.00 -4.14 -9.55
CA GLN A 110 5.79 -5.32 -9.17
C GLN A 110 7.10 -4.97 -8.45
N ALA A 111 7.74 -3.85 -8.83
CA ALA A 111 8.98 -3.41 -8.15
C ALA A 111 8.68 -2.99 -6.70
N ALA A 112 7.54 -2.32 -6.45
CA ALA A 112 7.09 -1.99 -5.11
C ALA A 112 6.85 -3.26 -4.28
N LEU A 113 6.12 -4.24 -4.83
CA LEU A 113 5.85 -5.52 -4.14
C LEU A 113 7.15 -6.25 -3.74
N ASN A 114 8.15 -6.25 -4.61
CA ASN A 114 9.44 -6.89 -4.32
C ASN A 114 10.17 -6.17 -3.18
N VAL A 115 10.17 -4.84 -3.16
CA VAL A 115 10.76 -4.03 -2.09
C VAL A 115 9.99 -4.25 -0.77
N THR A 116 8.66 -4.25 -0.82
CA THR A 116 7.82 -4.51 0.35
C THR A 116 8.12 -5.88 0.96
N ARG A 117 8.16 -6.94 0.16
CA ARG A 117 8.49 -8.30 0.65
C ARG A 117 9.84 -8.33 1.34
N ALA A 118 10.87 -7.75 0.69
CA ALA A 118 12.22 -7.70 1.26
C ALA A 118 12.25 -6.96 2.60
N ASN A 119 11.60 -5.80 2.67
CA ASN A 119 11.57 -4.99 3.89
C ASN A 119 10.84 -5.69 5.04
N LEU A 120 9.68 -6.29 4.78
CA LEU A 120 8.91 -6.97 5.82
C LEU A 120 9.62 -8.23 6.32
N ILE A 121 10.22 -9.01 5.43
CA ILE A 121 11.03 -10.18 5.80
C ILE A 121 12.24 -9.77 6.66
N ASN A 122 12.95 -8.72 6.28
CA ASN A 122 14.12 -8.23 7.04
C ASN A 122 13.76 -7.72 8.44
N ASN A 123 12.50 -7.40 8.69
CA ASN A 123 11.99 -6.97 9.99
C ASN A 123 11.15 -8.05 10.70
N ASP A 124 11.23 -9.29 10.25
CA ASP A 124 10.48 -10.44 10.80
C ASP A 124 8.95 -10.23 10.83
N ILE A 125 8.42 -9.45 9.87
CA ILE A 125 6.99 -9.16 9.76
C ILE A 125 6.36 -10.08 8.71
N TRP A 126 5.43 -10.93 9.16
CA TRP A 126 4.67 -11.82 8.29
C TRP A 126 3.48 -11.09 7.67
N ALA A 127 3.52 -10.89 6.36
CA ALA A 127 2.44 -10.25 5.61
C ALA A 127 2.24 -10.94 4.25
N LYS A 128 1.00 -10.89 3.77
CA LYS A 128 0.70 -11.22 2.37
C LYS A 128 0.97 -9.98 1.52
N VAL A 129 1.87 -10.11 0.56
CA VAL A 129 2.19 -9.04 -0.39
C VAL A 129 1.74 -9.49 -1.77
N ILE A 130 0.71 -8.85 -2.29
CA ILE A 130 0.00 -9.27 -3.50
C ILE A 130 -0.10 -8.14 -4.52
N TRP A 131 -0.20 -8.50 -5.78
CA TRP A 131 -0.60 -7.56 -6.81
C TRP A 131 -2.08 -7.18 -6.63
N GLY A 132 -2.41 -5.91 -6.77
CA GLY A 132 -3.77 -5.45 -6.68
C GLY A 132 -3.93 -4.05 -7.25
N ASP A 133 -4.96 -3.88 -8.07
CA ASP A 133 -5.37 -2.57 -8.59
C ASP A 133 -6.36 -1.92 -7.63
N ILE A 134 -5.96 -0.81 -7.04
CA ILE A 134 -6.83 -0.02 -6.15
C ILE A 134 -8.01 0.62 -6.88
N GLY A 135 -7.95 0.71 -8.20
CA GLY A 135 -9.06 1.13 -9.06
C GLY A 135 -10.13 0.05 -9.19
N ASN A 136 -9.81 -1.21 -8.86
CA ASN A 136 -10.74 -2.33 -8.89
C ASN A 136 -10.75 -3.11 -7.55
N PRO A 137 -11.24 -2.50 -6.47
CA PRO A 137 -11.24 -3.11 -5.14
C PRO A 137 -12.10 -4.39 -5.06
N ALA A 138 -13.09 -4.53 -5.92
CA ALA A 138 -13.94 -5.73 -5.98
C ALA A 138 -13.12 -6.96 -6.44
N GLN A 139 -12.25 -6.79 -7.42
CA GLN A 139 -11.36 -7.86 -7.85
C GLN A 139 -10.36 -8.22 -6.77
N LEU A 140 -9.76 -7.23 -6.11
CA LEU A 140 -8.85 -7.44 -4.98
C LEU A 140 -9.53 -8.22 -3.84
N ALA A 141 -10.79 -7.87 -3.52
CA ALA A 141 -11.59 -8.60 -2.51
C ALA A 141 -11.80 -10.06 -2.89
N LYS A 142 -12.12 -10.31 -4.16
CA LYS A 142 -12.32 -11.65 -4.69
C LYS A 142 -11.03 -12.47 -4.61
N ASP A 143 -9.91 -11.91 -5.07
CA ASP A 143 -8.61 -12.58 -5.08
C ASP A 143 -8.14 -12.93 -3.67
N LEU A 144 -8.34 -12.03 -2.70
CA LEU A 144 -8.03 -12.28 -1.30
C LEU A 144 -8.88 -13.41 -0.71
N HIS A 145 -10.17 -13.40 -1.02
CA HIS A 145 -11.07 -14.43 -0.52
C HIS A 145 -10.78 -15.80 -1.13
N GLU A 146 -10.66 -15.88 -2.46
CA GLU A 146 -10.47 -17.13 -3.18
C GLU A 146 -9.10 -17.79 -2.92
N ASN A 147 -8.04 -16.99 -2.86
CA ASN A 147 -6.69 -17.51 -2.73
C ASN A 147 -6.21 -17.66 -1.27
N TYR A 148 -6.78 -16.90 -0.33
CA TYR A 148 -6.28 -16.84 1.04
C TYR A 148 -7.35 -16.96 2.11
N GLY A 149 -8.63 -17.02 1.74
CA GLY A 149 -9.75 -17.07 2.69
C GLY A 149 -9.91 -15.78 3.51
N ILE A 150 -9.36 -14.66 3.05
CA ILE A 150 -9.38 -13.38 3.75
C ILE A 150 -10.50 -12.50 3.17
N ASN A 151 -11.41 -12.05 4.03
CA ASN A 151 -12.45 -11.10 3.65
C ASN A 151 -11.97 -9.67 3.87
N LEU A 152 -12.06 -8.82 2.86
CA LEU A 152 -11.74 -7.38 2.95
C LEU A 152 -12.55 -6.67 4.05
N ALA A 153 -13.80 -7.08 4.27
CA ALA A 153 -14.66 -6.52 5.31
C ALA A 153 -14.18 -6.79 6.75
N ASP A 154 -13.33 -7.80 6.93
CA ASP A 154 -12.76 -8.16 8.23
C ASP A 154 -11.50 -7.35 8.57
N LEU A 155 -10.99 -6.54 7.63
CA LEU A 155 -9.75 -5.80 7.76
C LEU A 155 -9.99 -4.29 7.87
N VAL A 156 -9.06 -3.59 8.50
CA VAL A 156 -8.92 -2.14 8.30
C VAL A 156 -8.31 -1.93 6.92
N ASN A 157 -9.08 -1.33 6.03
CA ASN A 157 -8.61 -1.01 4.69
C ASN A 157 -8.03 0.39 4.68
N ILE A 158 -6.73 0.49 4.45
CA ILE A 158 -5.99 1.74 4.46
C ILE A 158 -5.56 2.07 3.04
N ARG A 159 -5.66 3.36 2.71
CA ARG A 159 -5.27 3.90 1.44
C ARG A 159 -4.71 5.29 1.66
N THR A 160 -3.40 5.39 1.59
CA THR A 160 -2.68 6.63 1.82
C THR A 160 -1.94 7.09 0.58
N PHE A 161 -1.84 8.40 0.37
CA PHE A 161 -1.02 9.05 -0.65
C PHE A 161 -1.30 8.67 -2.12
N LEU A 162 -2.48 8.14 -2.44
CA LEU A 162 -2.79 7.60 -3.77
C LEU A 162 -3.76 8.45 -4.58
N ASP A 163 -4.57 9.28 -3.93
CA ASP A 163 -5.67 9.97 -4.60
C ASP A 163 -5.22 11.06 -5.59
N HIS A 164 -3.97 11.51 -5.49
CA HIS A 164 -3.40 12.50 -6.40
C HIS A 164 -3.04 11.93 -7.79
N ASN A 165 -2.96 10.61 -7.96
CA ASN A 165 -2.62 9.93 -9.21
C ASN A 165 -3.82 9.38 -9.97
N ARG A 166 -5.03 9.80 -9.63
CA ARG A 166 -6.24 9.33 -10.30
C ARG A 166 -6.35 9.86 -11.71
N ILE A 167 -6.79 9.00 -12.62
CA ILE A 167 -7.20 9.41 -13.96
C ILE A 167 -8.56 10.11 -13.83
N TRP A 168 -8.61 11.37 -14.27
CA TRP A 168 -9.89 12.11 -14.36
C TRP A 168 -10.75 11.52 -15.48
N LYS A 169 -12.01 11.31 -15.18
CA LYS A 169 -13.07 11.04 -16.16
C LYS A 169 -14.26 11.94 -15.86
N ASP A 170 -14.81 12.51 -16.90
CA ASP A 170 -16.07 13.26 -16.75
C ASP A 170 -17.17 12.29 -16.28
N PRO A 171 -18.10 12.73 -15.43
CA PRO A 171 -19.24 11.91 -15.04
C PRO A 171 -20.09 11.59 -16.28
N GLU A 172 -20.51 10.32 -16.40
CA GLU A 172 -21.31 9.86 -17.53
C GLU A 172 -22.68 10.54 -17.59
N ASN A 173 -23.16 11.05 -16.47
CA ASN A 173 -24.40 11.84 -16.39
C ASN A 173 -24.10 13.10 -15.60
N MET A 174 -24.25 14.26 -16.24
CA MET A 174 -24.38 15.53 -15.51
C MET A 174 -25.79 15.62 -14.93
N ILE A 175 -25.84 15.75 -13.60
CA ILE A 175 -27.09 16.01 -12.87
C ILE A 175 -27.50 17.44 -13.10
#